data_25a817964611d35b04b7c672c1d9386c
#
_entry.id   25a817964611d35b04b7c672c1d9386c
#
_cell.length_a   1.000
_cell.length_b   1.000
_cell.length_c   1.000
_cell.angle_alpha   90.00
_cell.angle_beta   90.00
_cell.angle_gamma   90.00
#
_symmetry.space_group_name_H-M   'P 1'
#
loop_
_entity.id
_entity.type
_entity.pdbx_description
1 polymer ?
#
loop_
_entity_poly.entity_id
_entity_poly.type
_entity_poly.pdbx_seq_one_letter_code
_entity_poly.pdbx_strand_id
1 'polypeptide(L)'
;KLWLKKKFVVETNYCITLDRVPEALYPEIAANEAQREEWVRLFAIDEIEGTDGDLVTAAALTYTVPLTVDFLKQNPYLVLDTAFFSAEFKEQIVESIDSLDEKLDGLLIHSENSQALRLLHDKYQEAIKCVYIDPPYNTDASKIIYKNGYEHSSWISLMDTRLVLAR
;
A
#
# COMPACT_ATOMS: atom_id res chain seq x y z
N LYS A 1 28.29 15.86 3.98
CA LYS A 1 27.49 16.01 2.74
C LYS A 1 26.20 15.18 2.69
N LEU A 2 25.99 14.21 3.58
CA LEU A 2 24.74 13.43 3.69
C LEU A 2 23.56 14.24 4.30
N TRP A 3 23.84 15.30 5.01
CA TRP A 3 22.87 16.13 5.74
C TRP A 3 22.03 17.06 4.85
N LEU A 4 22.42 17.24 3.59
CA LEU A 4 21.76 18.18 2.68
C LEU A 4 20.76 17.51 1.72
N LYS A 5 20.60 16.18 1.76
CA LYS A 5 19.55 15.54 0.99
C LYS A 5 18.22 15.68 1.74
N LYS A 6 17.49 16.75 1.43
CA LYS A 6 16.07 16.80 1.74
C LYS A 6 15.44 15.57 1.12
N LYS A 7 14.83 14.73 1.95
CA LYS A 7 14.04 13.61 1.47
C LYS A 7 12.60 14.10 1.36
N PHE A 8 12.05 14.00 0.18
CA PHE A 8 10.68 14.34 -0.12
C PHE A 8 9.91 13.03 -0.29
N VAL A 9 8.60 13.11 -0.26
CA VAL A 9 7.75 12.05 -0.80
C VAL A 9 8.11 11.92 -2.28
N VAL A 10 8.58 10.74 -2.67
CA VAL A 10 9.04 10.48 -4.03
C VAL A 10 7.88 9.99 -4.88
N GLU A 11 7.00 9.20 -4.28
CA GLU A 11 5.87 8.58 -4.94
C GLU A 11 4.75 8.32 -3.94
N THR A 12 3.51 8.46 -4.40
CA THR A 12 2.31 8.07 -3.67
C THR A 12 1.48 7.16 -4.56
N ASN A 13 1.11 5.98 -4.06
CA ASN A 13 0.22 5.06 -4.73
C ASN A 13 -0.96 4.71 -3.82
N TYR A 14 -2.05 4.25 -4.42
CA TYR A 14 -3.28 3.93 -3.73
C TYR A 14 -3.65 2.47 -3.99
N CYS A 15 -4.03 1.78 -2.92
CA CYS A 15 -4.63 0.46 -2.98
C CYS A 15 -6.13 0.63 -2.76
N ILE A 16 -6.93 0.29 -3.77
CA ILE A 16 -8.37 0.60 -3.81
C ILE A 16 -9.14 -0.65 -4.24
N THR A 17 -10.20 -1.01 -3.53
CA THR A 17 -11.09 -2.09 -3.94
C THR A 17 -11.89 -1.71 -5.18
N LEU A 18 -12.14 -2.68 -6.06
CA LEU A 18 -12.79 -2.42 -7.36
C LEU A 18 -14.18 -1.81 -7.22
N ASP A 19 -14.92 -2.11 -6.16
CA ASP A 19 -16.23 -1.51 -5.88
C ASP A 19 -16.21 0.02 -5.72
N ARG A 20 -15.02 0.58 -5.46
CA ARG A 20 -14.79 2.04 -5.35
C ARG A 20 -14.20 2.66 -6.61
N VAL A 21 -13.93 1.84 -7.64
CA VAL A 21 -13.35 2.29 -8.91
C VAL A 21 -14.46 2.47 -9.95
N PRO A 22 -14.48 3.57 -10.72
CA PRO A 22 -15.45 3.76 -11.79
C PRO A 22 -15.39 2.61 -12.82
N GLU A 23 -16.55 2.03 -13.17
CA GLU A 23 -16.64 0.94 -14.14
C GLU A 23 -16.07 1.30 -15.53
N ALA A 24 -16.05 2.58 -15.88
CA ALA A 24 -15.46 3.06 -17.12
C ALA A 24 -13.96 2.73 -17.25
N LEU A 25 -13.26 2.52 -16.12
CA LEU A 25 -11.84 2.18 -16.07
C LEU A 25 -11.59 0.65 -16.11
N TYR A 26 -12.61 -0.17 -15.95
CA TYR A 26 -12.47 -1.63 -15.93
C TYR A 26 -11.83 -2.23 -17.18
N PRO A 27 -12.08 -1.75 -18.41
CA PRO A 27 -11.39 -2.28 -19.59
C PRO A 27 -9.86 -2.11 -19.51
N GLU A 28 -9.38 -0.98 -19.00
CA GLU A 28 -7.94 -0.74 -18.80
C GLU A 28 -7.36 -1.62 -17.70
N ILE A 29 -8.10 -1.80 -16.62
CA ILE A 29 -7.72 -2.70 -15.51
C ILE A 29 -7.63 -4.14 -16.00
N ALA A 30 -8.62 -4.63 -16.74
CA ALA A 30 -8.67 -5.97 -17.30
C ALA A 30 -7.50 -6.29 -18.24
N ALA A 31 -7.04 -5.28 -18.99
CA ALA A 31 -5.92 -5.38 -19.90
C ALA A 31 -4.55 -5.29 -19.21
N ASN A 32 -4.48 -4.86 -17.94
CA ASN A 32 -3.22 -4.63 -17.24
C ASN A 32 -2.62 -5.96 -16.75
N GLU A 33 -1.52 -6.35 -17.39
CA GLU A 33 -0.83 -7.60 -17.08
C GLU A 33 -0.18 -7.61 -15.69
N ALA A 34 0.46 -6.51 -15.30
CA ALA A 34 1.15 -6.42 -14.02
C ALA A 34 0.17 -6.52 -12.83
N GLN A 35 -0.99 -5.84 -12.94
CA GLN A 35 -2.03 -5.94 -11.92
C GLN A 35 -2.63 -7.35 -11.86
N ARG A 36 -2.85 -8.00 -13.00
CA ARG A 36 -3.32 -9.39 -13.05
C ARG A 36 -2.34 -10.34 -12.36
N GLU A 37 -1.04 -10.26 -12.68
CA GLU A 37 0.00 -11.09 -12.08
C GLU A 37 0.10 -10.89 -10.57
N GLU A 38 -0.06 -9.65 -10.10
CA GLU A 38 -0.10 -9.36 -8.67
C GLU A 38 -1.30 -10.02 -7.99
N TRP A 39 -2.47 -10.02 -8.61
CA TRP A 39 -3.65 -10.68 -8.09
C TRP A 39 -3.53 -12.22 -8.10
N VAL A 40 -2.90 -12.80 -9.12
CA VAL A 40 -2.56 -14.23 -9.12
C VAL A 40 -1.65 -14.54 -7.92
N ARG A 41 -0.62 -13.74 -7.72
CA ARG A 41 0.35 -13.94 -6.64
C ARG A 41 -0.25 -13.80 -5.24
N LEU A 42 -1.14 -12.82 -5.02
CA LEU A 42 -1.69 -12.49 -3.71
C LEU A 42 -2.96 -13.26 -3.37
N PHE A 43 -3.80 -13.51 -4.35
CA PHE A 43 -5.18 -13.99 -4.17
C PHE A 43 -5.50 -15.26 -4.94
N ALA A 44 -4.55 -15.82 -5.69
CA ALA A 44 -4.73 -17.02 -6.50
C ALA A 44 -5.99 -16.94 -7.41
N ILE A 45 -6.17 -15.80 -8.07
CA ILE A 45 -7.37 -15.57 -8.89
C ILE A 45 -7.48 -16.51 -10.09
N ASP A 46 -6.39 -17.14 -10.50
CA ASP A 46 -6.32 -18.16 -11.54
C ASP A 46 -6.92 -19.52 -11.09
N GLU A 47 -7.12 -19.70 -9.80
CA GLU A 47 -7.80 -20.88 -9.23
C GLU A 47 -9.32 -20.64 -9.04
N ILE A 48 -9.84 -19.46 -9.37
CA ILE A 48 -11.27 -19.15 -9.26
C ILE A 48 -12.01 -19.87 -10.40
N GLU A 49 -12.75 -20.92 -10.04
CA GLU A 49 -13.68 -21.60 -10.96
C GLU A 49 -15.01 -20.83 -11.01
N GLY A 50 -15.55 -20.67 -12.22
CA GLY A 50 -16.89 -20.09 -12.39
C GLY A 50 -17.94 -20.96 -11.74
N THR A 51 -18.66 -20.44 -10.74
CA THR A 51 -19.74 -21.15 -10.06
C THR A 51 -20.98 -21.26 -10.95
N ASP A 52 -21.66 -22.42 -10.85
CA ASP A 52 -22.84 -22.89 -11.56
C ASP A 52 -23.75 -21.83 -12.21
N GLY A 53 -23.62 -21.70 -13.52
CA GLY A 53 -24.47 -20.92 -14.39
C GLY A 53 -24.50 -21.56 -15.79
N ASP A 54 -25.34 -21.05 -16.68
CA ASP A 54 -25.31 -21.41 -18.10
C ASP A 54 -23.87 -21.30 -18.65
N LEU A 55 -23.45 -22.26 -19.45
CA LEU A 55 -22.06 -22.42 -19.93
C LEU A 55 -21.42 -21.11 -20.46
N VAL A 56 -22.25 -20.22 -21.01
CA VAL A 56 -21.83 -18.91 -21.56
C VAL A 56 -21.53 -17.93 -20.42
N THR A 57 -22.32 -17.94 -19.35
CA THR A 57 -22.14 -17.06 -18.16
C THR A 57 -20.97 -17.53 -17.33
N ALA A 58 -20.80 -18.83 -17.15
CA ALA A 58 -19.67 -19.41 -16.41
C ALA A 58 -18.32 -19.09 -17.09
N ALA A 59 -18.25 -19.13 -18.41
CA ALA A 59 -17.04 -18.79 -19.16
C ALA A 59 -16.61 -17.31 -19.00
N ALA A 60 -17.57 -16.38 -18.82
CA ALA A 60 -17.29 -14.96 -18.60
C ALA A 60 -16.80 -14.65 -17.19
N LEU A 61 -17.09 -15.52 -16.22
CA LEU A 61 -16.75 -15.38 -14.79
C LEU A 61 -15.46 -16.10 -14.41
N THR A 62 -14.93 -16.93 -15.30
CA THR A 62 -13.69 -17.68 -15.10
C THR A 62 -12.47 -16.79 -15.37
N TYR A 63 -11.38 -17.08 -14.71
CA TYR A 63 -10.10 -16.46 -15.01
C TYR A 63 -9.70 -16.66 -16.47
N THR A 64 -9.35 -15.55 -17.14
CA THR A 64 -8.86 -15.54 -18.52
C THR A 64 -7.67 -14.62 -18.67
N VAL A 65 -6.94 -14.76 -19.77
CA VAL A 65 -5.82 -13.87 -20.12
C VAL A 65 -6.08 -13.26 -21.49
N PRO A 66 -6.35 -11.93 -21.60
CA PRO A 66 -6.55 -10.98 -20.49
C PRO A 66 -7.81 -11.27 -19.67
N LEU A 67 -7.96 -10.62 -18.52
CA LEU A 67 -9.18 -10.67 -17.72
C LEU A 67 -10.36 -10.05 -18.46
N THR A 68 -11.58 -10.44 -18.11
CA THR A 68 -12.80 -9.81 -18.63
C THR A 68 -13.32 -8.74 -17.66
N VAL A 69 -14.08 -7.79 -18.17
CA VAL A 69 -14.79 -6.80 -17.34
C VAL A 69 -15.80 -7.48 -16.42
N ASP A 70 -16.44 -8.55 -16.89
CA ASP A 70 -17.41 -9.31 -16.08
C ASP A 70 -16.73 -10.02 -14.93
N PHE A 71 -15.53 -10.56 -15.11
CA PHE A 71 -14.72 -11.11 -14.02
C PHE A 71 -14.45 -10.05 -12.93
N LEU A 72 -14.08 -8.83 -13.32
CA LEU A 72 -13.84 -7.75 -12.37
C LEU A 72 -15.11 -7.36 -11.60
N LYS A 73 -16.25 -7.31 -12.27
CA LYS A 73 -17.55 -7.00 -11.65
C LYS A 73 -17.99 -8.05 -10.63
N GLN A 74 -17.63 -9.30 -10.85
CA GLN A 74 -17.92 -10.39 -9.91
C GLN A 74 -16.97 -10.43 -8.71
N ASN A 75 -15.82 -9.76 -8.83
CA ASN A 75 -14.80 -9.72 -7.79
C ASN A 75 -14.55 -8.29 -7.27
N PRO A 76 -15.58 -7.62 -6.73
CA PRO A 76 -15.54 -6.18 -6.38
C PRO A 76 -14.55 -5.85 -5.26
N TYR A 77 -14.09 -6.82 -4.50
CA TYR A 77 -13.15 -6.64 -3.39
C TYR A 77 -11.69 -6.92 -3.77
N LEU A 78 -11.40 -7.23 -5.03
CA LEU A 78 -10.01 -7.23 -5.48
C LEU A 78 -9.41 -5.84 -5.33
N VAL A 79 -8.20 -5.79 -4.81
CA VAL A 79 -7.49 -4.53 -4.52
C VAL A 79 -6.63 -4.16 -5.71
N LEU A 80 -6.97 -3.05 -6.36
CA LEU A 80 -6.15 -2.44 -7.39
C LEU A 80 -5.02 -1.64 -6.74
N ASP A 81 -3.79 -1.76 -7.26
CA ASP A 81 -2.66 -0.91 -6.88
C ASP A 81 -2.33 0.05 -8.03
N THR A 82 -2.48 1.34 -7.79
CA THR A 82 -2.18 2.37 -8.80
C THR A 82 -0.72 2.43 -9.21
N ALA A 83 0.19 1.76 -8.52
CA ALA A 83 1.59 1.63 -8.90
C ALA A 83 1.77 0.91 -10.26
N PHE A 84 0.81 0.08 -10.66
CA PHE A 84 0.84 -0.64 -11.93
C PHE A 84 0.27 0.14 -13.12
N PHE A 85 -0.20 1.37 -12.90
CA PHE A 85 -0.91 2.16 -13.90
C PHE A 85 -0.20 3.49 -14.17
N SER A 86 -0.64 4.17 -15.23
CA SER A 86 -0.14 5.48 -15.61
C SER A 86 -0.52 6.56 -14.59
N ALA A 87 0.15 7.71 -14.67
CA ALA A 87 -0.18 8.87 -13.82
C ALA A 87 -1.60 9.38 -14.11
N GLU A 88 -1.99 9.38 -15.38
CA GLU A 88 -3.32 9.80 -15.85
C GLU A 88 -4.42 8.90 -15.31
N PHE A 89 -4.20 7.59 -15.29
CA PHE A 89 -5.13 6.63 -14.69
C PHE A 89 -5.28 6.87 -13.18
N LYS A 90 -4.16 7.08 -12.49
CA LYS A 90 -4.16 7.41 -11.05
C LYS A 90 -4.94 8.69 -10.77
N GLU A 91 -4.75 9.74 -11.57
CA GLU A 91 -5.47 11.00 -11.44
C GLU A 91 -6.97 10.79 -11.61
N GLN A 92 -7.42 10.04 -12.62
CA GLN A 92 -8.84 9.73 -12.83
C GLN A 92 -9.47 9.02 -11.64
N ILE A 93 -8.76 8.08 -11.01
CA ILE A 93 -9.24 7.42 -9.79
C ILE A 93 -9.34 8.41 -8.64
N VAL A 94 -8.30 9.19 -8.38
CA VAL A 94 -8.26 10.17 -7.28
C VAL A 94 -9.37 11.20 -7.44
N GLU A 95 -9.58 11.72 -8.64
CA GLU A 95 -10.66 12.66 -8.95
C GLU A 95 -12.07 12.08 -8.77
N SER A 96 -12.21 10.76 -8.93
CA SER A 96 -13.50 10.08 -8.74
C SER A 96 -13.89 9.89 -7.27
N ILE A 97 -12.96 10.10 -6.34
CA ILE A 97 -13.18 9.88 -4.90
C ILE A 97 -13.30 11.22 -4.17
N ASP A 98 -14.51 11.60 -3.81
CA ASP A 98 -14.73 12.77 -2.96
C ASP A 98 -14.13 12.59 -1.58
N SER A 99 -13.44 13.63 -1.06
CA SER A 99 -12.85 13.63 0.29
C SER A 99 -11.92 12.44 0.53
N LEU A 100 -10.95 12.22 -0.36
CA LEU A 100 -10.04 11.06 -0.32
C LEU A 100 -9.44 10.84 1.08
N ASP A 101 -8.98 11.90 1.75
CA ASP A 101 -8.38 11.83 3.08
C ASP A 101 -9.31 11.23 4.15
N GLU A 102 -10.61 11.44 4.03
CA GLU A 102 -11.61 10.92 4.97
C GLU A 102 -11.97 9.46 4.68
N LYS A 103 -11.71 9.02 3.46
CA LYS A 103 -11.99 7.65 2.99
C LYS A 103 -10.81 6.70 3.06
N LEU A 104 -9.65 7.20 3.51
CA LEU A 104 -8.47 6.35 3.72
C LEU A 104 -8.65 5.49 4.97
N ASP A 105 -8.63 4.18 4.79
CA ASP A 105 -8.67 3.19 5.87
C ASP A 105 -7.30 2.96 6.51
N GLY A 106 -6.21 3.31 5.81
CA GLY A 106 -4.86 3.14 6.29
C GLY A 106 -3.81 3.88 5.48
N LEU A 107 -2.65 4.05 6.06
CA LEU A 107 -1.49 4.70 5.45
C LEU A 107 -0.24 3.85 5.69
N LEU A 108 0.41 3.40 4.62
CA LEU A 108 1.68 2.71 4.66
C LEU A 108 2.79 3.65 4.18
N ILE A 109 3.82 3.87 4.99
CA ILE A 109 4.95 4.71 4.63
C ILE A 109 6.23 3.89 4.63
N HIS A 110 6.83 3.73 3.47
CA HIS A 110 8.15 3.13 3.31
C HIS A 110 9.23 4.21 3.37
N SER A 111 9.82 4.39 4.53
CA SER A 111 10.81 5.44 4.78
C SER A 111 11.71 5.08 5.97
N GLU A 112 12.74 5.90 6.20
CA GLU A 112 13.42 5.91 7.48
C GLU A 112 12.45 6.40 8.57
N ASN A 113 12.39 5.70 9.69
CA ASN A 113 11.37 5.87 10.73
C ASN A 113 11.23 7.32 11.23
N SER A 114 12.34 8.01 11.56
CA SER A 114 12.26 9.40 12.07
C SER A 114 11.73 10.39 11.01
N GLN A 115 11.91 10.07 9.73
CA GLN A 115 11.39 10.90 8.64
C GLN A 115 9.90 10.65 8.44
N ALA A 116 9.47 9.38 8.51
CA ALA A 116 8.06 9.02 8.47
C ALA A 116 7.28 9.70 9.61
N LEU A 117 7.78 9.60 10.84
CA LEU A 117 7.15 10.24 12.00
C LEU A 117 7.03 11.76 11.84
N ARG A 118 8.07 12.43 11.34
CA ARG A 118 8.01 13.88 11.07
C ARG A 118 7.01 14.25 9.97
N LEU A 119 6.85 13.39 8.97
CA LEU A 119 5.87 13.59 7.91
C LEU A 119 4.43 13.49 8.46
N LEU A 120 4.21 12.59 9.41
CA LEU A 120 2.91 12.34 10.02
C LEU A 120 2.54 13.37 11.10
N HIS A 121 3.53 14.03 11.71
CA HIS A 121 3.36 14.83 12.90
C HIS A 121 2.25 15.88 12.78
N ASP A 122 2.28 16.70 11.73
CA ASP A 122 1.33 17.80 11.58
C ASP A 122 -0.14 17.36 11.44
N LYS A 123 -0.36 16.15 10.89
CA LYS A 123 -1.71 15.61 10.66
C LYS A 123 -2.22 14.72 11.79
N TYR A 124 -1.32 13.98 12.44
CA TYR A 124 -1.70 12.90 13.37
C TYR A 124 -1.24 13.13 14.82
N GLN A 125 -0.65 14.28 15.12
CA GLN A 125 -0.27 14.61 16.50
C GLN A 125 -1.48 14.54 17.43
N GLU A 126 -1.36 13.84 18.55
CA GLU A 126 -2.42 13.64 19.55
C GLU A 126 -3.69 12.92 19.03
N ALA A 127 -3.69 12.44 17.78
CA ALA A 127 -4.83 11.74 17.19
C ALA A 127 -4.75 10.21 17.33
N ILE A 128 -3.54 9.66 17.58
CA ILE A 128 -3.30 8.22 17.62
C ILE A 128 -3.58 7.67 19.01
N LYS A 129 -4.48 6.70 19.11
CA LYS A 129 -4.88 6.07 20.40
C LYS A 129 -3.92 4.97 20.87
N CYS A 130 -3.23 4.31 19.95
CA CYS A 130 -2.34 3.20 20.26
C CYS A 130 -1.14 3.20 19.31
N VAL A 131 0.05 3.04 19.85
CA VAL A 131 1.28 2.89 19.08
C VAL A 131 1.85 1.51 19.36
N TYR A 132 1.94 0.68 18.31
CA TYR A 132 2.63 -0.61 18.37
C TYR A 132 3.97 -0.48 17.64
N ILE A 133 5.04 -0.97 18.27
CA ILE A 133 6.39 -0.88 17.71
C ILE A 133 7.10 -2.24 17.77
N ASP A 134 7.91 -2.49 16.75
CA ASP A 134 8.87 -3.58 16.67
C ASP A 134 10.27 -2.99 16.45
N PRO A 135 10.95 -2.54 17.50
CA PRO A 135 12.24 -1.88 17.39
C PRO A 135 13.37 -2.89 17.12
N PRO A 136 14.50 -2.46 16.55
CA PRO A 136 15.68 -3.30 16.48
C PRO A 136 16.15 -3.65 17.90
N TYR A 137 16.27 -4.96 18.20
CA TYR A 137 16.56 -5.47 19.55
C TYR A 137 18.03 -5.37 19.97
N ASN A 138 18.91 -4.85 19.11
CA ASN A 138 20.33 -4.68 19.38
C ASN A 138 21.04 -5.98 19.83
N THR A 139 20.63 -7.10 19.26
CA THR A 139 21.22 -8.43 19.47
C THR A 139 22.36 -8.70 18.48
N ASP A 140 23.16 -9.76 18.73
CA ASP A 140 24.24 -10.15 17.83
C ASP A 140 23.79 -10.42 16.39
N ALA A 141 22.54 -10.83 16.18
CA ALA A 141 21.95 -11.07 14.87
C ALA A 141 21.48 -9.78 14.16
N SER A 142 21.24 -8.69 14.91
CA SER A 142 20.72 -7.43 14.39
C SER A 142 21.38 -6.22 15.05
N LYS A 143 22.72 -6.20 15.05
CA LYS A 143 23.48 -5.10 15.64
C LYS A 143 23.21 -3.78 14.93
N ILE A 144 22.83 -2.77 15.71
CA ILE A 144 22.88 -1.40 15.25
C ILE A 144 24.36 -1.02 15.18
N ILE A 145 24.86 -0.75 13.96
CA ILE A 145 26.26 -0.40 13.73
C ILE A 145 26.50 1.01 14.28
N TYR A 146 26.99 1.08 15.52
CA TYR A 146 27.49 2.33 16.09
C TYR A 146 29.00 2.29 16.30
N LYS A 147 29.65 3.43 16.06
CA LYS A 147 31.05 3.64 16.39
C LYS A 147 31.22 3.57 17.92
N ASN A 148 32.15 2.72 18.40
CA ASN A 148 32.72 2.80 19.77
C ASN A 148 31.96 2.13 20.92
N GLY A 149 31.42 0.93 20.79
CA GLY A 149 31.05 0.10 21.96
C GLY A 149 29.93 0.64 22.90
N TYR A 150 29.23 1.69 22.52
CA TYR A 150 28.10 2.28 23.27
C TYR A 150 26.75 1.66 22.88
N GLU A 151 26.66 0.34 22.84
CA GLU A 151 25.49 -0.36 22.30
C GLU A 151 24.18 0.01 23.01
N HIS A 152 24.19 -0.01 24.35
CA HIS A 152 22.99 0.29 25.14
C HIS A 152 22.58 1.76 25.12
N SER A 153 23.52 2.67 25.30
CA SER A 153 23.23 4.11 25.30
C SER A 153 22.76 4.60 23.93
N SER A 154 23.32 4.04 22.87
CA SER A 154 22.91 4.35 21.49
C SER A 154 21.51 3.84 21.19
N TRP A 155 21.15 2.65 21.68
CA TRP A 155 19.81 2.11 21.53
C TRP A 155 18.77 2.94 22.29
N ILE A 156 19.06 3.31 23.55
CA ILE A 156 18.20 4.17 24.36
C ILE A 156 17.99 5.52 23.68
N SER A 157 19.06 6.14 23.18
CA SER A 157 18.98 7.41 22.46
C SER A 157 18.15 7.32 21.16
N LEU A 158 18.28 6.20 20.44
CA LEU A 158 17.46 5.93 19.26
C LEU A 158 15.99 5.87 19.64
N MET A 159 15.64 5.08 20.65
CA MET A 159 14.27 4.88 21.10
C MET A 159 13.66 6.17 21.66
N ASP A 160 14.37 6.88 22.52
CA ASP A 160 13.91 8.15 23.10
C ASP A 160 13.52 9.16 22.01
N THR A 161 14.40 9.35 21.02
CA THR A 161 14.13 10.26 19.92
C THR A 161 12.87 9.89 19.11
N ARG A 162 12.62 8.59 18.88
CA ARG A 162 11.45 8.12 18.11
C ARG A 162 10.18 8.21 18.92
N LEU A 163 10.23 7.87 20.21
CA LEU A 163 9.08 7.94 21.11
C LEU A 163 8.64 9.39 21.36
N VAL A 164 9.58 10.33 21.43
CA VAL A 164 9.25 11.76 21.50
C VAL A 164 8.53 12.25 20.24
N LEU A 165 8.94 11.78 19.05
CA LEU A 165 8.27 12.13 17.79
C LEU A 165 6.93 11.42 17.60
N ALA A 166 6.67 10.34 18.29
CA ALA A 166 5.43 9.55 18.16
C ALA A 166 4.31 10.01 19.11
N ARG A 167 4.51 11.08 19.87
CA ARG A 167 3.52 11.66 20.79
C ARG A 167 2.54 12.61 20.10
#